data_529d27f53a5db5e51601a5a8132cb353
#
_entry.id   529d27f53a5db5e51601a5a8132cb353
#
_cell.length_a   1.000
_cell.length_b   1.000
_cell.length_c   1.000
_cell.angle_alpha   90.00
_cell.angle_beta   90.00
_cell.angle_gamma   90.00
#
_symmetry.space_group_name_H-M   'P 1'
#
loop_
_entity.id
_entity.type
_entity.pdbx_description
1 polymer ?
#
loop_
_entity_poly.entity_id
_entity_poly.type
_entity_poly.pdbx_seq_one_letter_code
_entity_poly.pdbx_strand_id
1 'polypeptide(L)'
;LSEQVDQMLHRFDCSTRWLDGTSLCPILSNGYEAPERLGADRWLGLIGVLTQQNPSAHRPLVHVSFGTATTVDTILPATSHQPARFVGGLILPGPQLMYDALALNTAKLGKGIGTINEFPTNTRSAISSGIAAAQTGAVLRQWQLAQQDQQVAPLLVYSGGGAELIKAELLRAYRQQLDLLNLDPESALWQPTPVLDGLAYMATQKEQTD
;
A
#
# COMPACT_ATOMS: atom_id res chain seq x y z
N LEU A 1 -1.11 12.42 23.66
CA LEU A 1 -0.32 13.13 22.64
C LEU A 1 -1.21 14.11 21.84
N SER A 2 -2.38 13.67 21.34
CA SER A 2 -3.32 14.53 20.59
C SER A 2 -3.73 15.77 21.37
N GLU A 3 -4.16 15.62 22.63
CA GLU A 3 -4.55 16.74 23.48
C GLU A 3 -3.42 17.78 23.68
N GLN A 4 -2.17 17.31 23.78
CA GLN A 4 -1.01 18.22 23.91
C GLN A 4 -0.77 19.01 22.62
N VAL A 5 -0.94 18.35 21.47
CA VAL A 5 -0.83 19.00 20.16
C VAL A 5 -1.95 20.02 19.97
N ASP A 6 -3.20 19.66 20.32
CA ASP A 6 -4.35 20.56 20.25
C ASP A 6 -4.14 21.81 21.10
N GLN A 7 -3.71 21.64 22.38
CA GLN A 7 -3.40 22.74 23.26
C GLN A 7 -2.29 23.65 22.75
N MET A 8 -1.27 23.06 22.10
CA MET A 8 -0.18 23.84 21.50
C MET A 8 -0.66 24.64 20.32
N LEU A 9 -1.42 24.04 19.41
CA LEU A 9 -1.90 24.68 18.18
C LEU A 9 -2.97 25.72 18.45
N HIS A 10 -3.79 25.53 19.49
CA HIS A 10 -4.78 26.51 19.93
C HIS A 10 -4.14 27.85 20.35
N ARG A 11 -2.88 27.84 20.85
CA ARG A 11 -2.14 29.08 21.17
C ARG A 11 -1.80 29.91 19.92
N PHE A 12 -1.85 29.29 18.75
CA PHE A 12 -1.57 29.92 17.44
C PHE A 12 -2.85 30.18 16.65
N ASP A 13 -4.02 30.08 17.31
CA ASP A 13 -5.33 30.23 16.66
C ASP A 13 -5.53 29.23 15.49
N CYS A 14 -4.93 28.04 15.60
CA CYS A 14 -5.06 26.97 14.62
C CYS A 14 -6.12 25.97 15.10
N SER A 15 -7.11 25.71 14.24
CA SER A 15 -8.04 24.59 14.44
C SER A 15 -7.39 23.28 13.99
N THR A 16 -7.65 22.20 14.72
CA THR A 16 -7.15 20.86 14.39
C THR A 16 -8.31 19.95 14.01
N ARG A 17 -8.05 19.09 13.03
CA ARG A 17 -8.94 18.01 12.65
C ARG A 17 -8.15 16.70 12.63
N TRP A 18 -8.54 15.77 13.49
CA TRP A 18 -7.98 14.44 13.54
C TRP A 18 -8.69 13.53 12.54
N LEU A 19 -7.91 12.79 11.76
CA LEU A 19 -8.42 11.86 10.76
C LEU A 19 -8.01 10.43 11.10
N ASP A 20 -8.94 9.51 10.95
CA ASP A 20 -8.77 8.08 11.15
C ASP A 20 -9.59 7.28 10.14
N GLY A 21 -9.68 5.96 10.32
CA GLY A 21 -10.45 5.07 9.44
C GLY A 21 -11.96 5.30 9.44
N THR A 22 -12.50 6.08 10.41
CA THR A 22 -13.93 6.45 10.46
C THR A 22 -14.23 7.75 9.73
N SER A 23 -13.18 8.51 9.37
CA SER A 23 -13.34 9.79 8.69
C SER A 23 -13.99 9.61 7.32
N LEU A 24 -15.16 10.23 7.14
CA LEU A 24 -15.93 10.13 5.91
C LEU A 24 -15.15 10.69 4.72
N CYS A 25 -15.20 9.96 3.60
CA CYS A 25 -14.54 10.37 2.36
C CYS A 25 -15.51 10.19 1.18
N PRO A 26 -15.75 11.24 0.36
CA PRO A 26 -16.70 11.17 -0.75
C PRO A 26 -16.31 10.18 -1.85
N ILE A 27 -15.02 9.92 -2.03
CA ILE A 27 -14.50 9.08 -3.12
C ILE A 27 -14.18 7.65 -2.70
N LEU A 28 -14.15 7.35 -1.38
CA LEU A 28 -13.78 6.03 -0.87
C LEU A 28 -14.62 5.67 0.34
N SER A 29 -15.24 4.50 0.32
CA SER A 29 -15.91 3.89 1.46
C SER A 29 -15.00 2.86 2.14
N ASN A 30 -15.05 2.80 3.48
CA ASN A 30 -14.28 1.86 4.28
C ASN A 30 -15.07 0.54 4.44
N GLY A 31 -14.49 -0.56 3.98
CA GLY A 31 -15.06 -1.89 4.08
C GLY A 31 -14.56 -2.73 5.26
N TYR A 32 -13.81 -2.15 6.20
CA TYR A 32 -13.41 -2.85 7.43
C TYR A 32 -14.62 -3.17 8.31
N GLU A 33 -14.59 -4.32 8.98
CA GLU A 33 -15.62 -4.70 9.98
C GLU A 33 -15.69 -3.71 11.14
N ALA A 34 -14.53 -3.16 11.55
CA ALA A 34 -14.37 -2.15 12.58
C ALA A 34 -13.53 -0.99 12.00
N PRO A 35 -14.17 0.00 11.35
CA PRO A 35 -13.47 1.11 10.68
C PRO A 35 -12.48 1.87 11.57
N GLU A 36 -12.77 2.01 12.85
CA GLU A 36 -11.93 2.66 13.86
C GLU A 36 -10.58 1.92 14.09
N ARG A 37 -10.47 0.67 13.66
CA ARG A 37 -9.23 -0.12 13.74
C ARG A 37 -8.35 -0.01 12.51
N LEU A 38 -8.84 0.62 11.45
CA LEU A 38 -8.00 0.91 10.29
C LEU A 38 -7.03 2.05 10.62
N GLY A 39 -5.74 1.81 10.48
CA GLY A 39 -4.72 2.85 10.69
C GLY A 39 -4.96 4.05 9.80
N ALA A 40 -4.83 5.26 10.38
CA ALA A 40 -5.04 6.52 9.67
C ALA A 40 -4.13 6.67 8.45
N ASP A 41 -2.89 6.20 8.55
CA ASP A 41 -1.91 6.20 7.45
C ASP A 41 -2.36 5.33 6.26
N ARG A 42 -2.93 4.15 6.54
CA ARG A 42 -3.50 3.29 5.48
C ARG A 42 -4.71 3.97 4.84
N TRP A 43 -5.65 4.47 5.66
CA TRP A 43 -6.85 5.13 5.16
C TRP A 43 -6.52 6.33 4.28
N LEU A 44 -5.68 7.23 4.77
CA LEU A 44 -5.23 8.40 4.01
C LEU A 44 -4.40 8.02 2.78
N GLY A 45 -3.55 7.00 2.89
CA GLY A 45 -2.79 6.49 1.74
C GLY A 45 -3.69 6.01 0.62
N LEU A 46 -4.77 5.29 0.93
CA LEU A 46 -5.75 4.81 -0.05
C LEU A 46 -6.52 5.97 -0.72
N ILE A 47 -6.92 6.97 0.06
CA ILE A 47 -7.53 8.18 -0.47
C ILE A 47 -6.56 8.88 -1.44
N GLY A 48 -5.31 9.09 -1.01
CA GLY A 48 -4.30 9.75 -1.83
C GLY A 48 -3.97 9.00 -3.11
N VAL A 49 -3.95 7.67 -3.08
CA VAL A 49 -3.78 6.87 -4.30
C VAL A 49 -4.93 7.11 -5.26
N LEU A 50 -6.17 7.12 -4.80
CA LEU A 50 -7.34 7.36 -5.65
C LEU A 50 -7.36 8.75 -6.26
N THR A 51 -6.89 9.78 -5.56
CA THR A 51 -6.89 11.16 -6.09
C THR A 51 -5.99 11.35 -7.31
N GLN A 52 -5.01 10.47 -7.48
CA GLN A 52 -4.06 10.49 -8.60
C GLN A 52 -4.52 9.61 -9.78
N GLN A 53 -5.63 8.89 -9.63
CA GLN A 53 -6.13 7.99 -10.67
C GLN A 53 -7.25 8.62 -11.49
N ASN A 54 -7.41 8.13 -12.72
CA ASN A 54 -8.54 8.51 -13.55
C ASN A 54 -9.83 7.89 -12.98
N PRO A 55 -10.81 8.68 -12.53
CA PRO A 55 -12.06 8.17 -11.98
C PRO A 55 -12.86 7.31 -12.98
N SER A 56 -12.65 7.50 -14.28
CA SER A 56 -13.33 6.76 -15.34
C SER A 56 -12.71 5.39 -15.65
N ALA A 57 -11.62 5.02 -14.97
CA ALA A 57 -10.92 3.77 -15.28
C ALA A 57 -11.68 2.51 -14.88
N HIS A 58 -12.74 2.59 -14.08
CA HIS A 58 -13.64 1.49 -13.67
C HIS A 58 -12.95 0.13 -13.47
N ARG A 59 -11.76 0.12 -12.89
CA ARG A 59 -10.98 -1.08 -12.60
C ARG A 59 -10.52 -1.12 -11.15
N PRO A 60 -10.34 -2.31 -10.57
CA PRO A 60 -9.81 -2.42 -9.22
C PRO A 60 -8.38 -1.86 -9.14
N LEU A 61 -7.98 -1.51 -7.92
CA LEU A 61 -6.65 -1.00 -7.62
C LEU A 61 -6.05 -1.80 -6.47
N VAL A 62 -4.80 -2.19 -6.60
CA VAL A 62 -4.01 -2.77 -5.52
C VAL A 62 -2.89 -1.78 -5.19
N HIS A 63 -2.90 -1.28 -3.97
CA HIS A 63 -1.86 -0.42 -3.43
C HIS A 63 -0.97 -1.21 -2.48
N VAL A 64 0.33 -1.17 -2.71
CA VAL A 64 1.32 -1.70 -1.76
C VAL A 64 2.18 -0.59 -1.20
N SER A 65 2.27 -0.54 0.13
CA SER A 65 3.18 0.38 0.84
C SER A 65 4.28 -0.43 1.54
N PHE A 66 5.53 -0.24 1.13
CA PHE A 66 6.70 -0.86 1.71
C PHE A 66 7.31 0.04 2.79
N GLY A 67 6.81 -0.07 4.01
CA GLY A 67 7.29 0.65 5.20
C GLY A 67 7.96 -0.28 6.21
N THR A 68 7.87 0.05 7.50
CA THR A 68 8.20 -0.85 8.63
C THR A 68 7.35 -2.11 8.57
N ALA A 69 6.06 -1.97 8.29
CA ALA A 69 5.21 -3.03 7.78
C ALA A 69 5.00 -2.84 6.28
N THR A 70 4.82 -3.93 5.55
CA THR A 70 4.25 -3.88 4.19
C THR A 70 2.76 -4.07 4.30
N THR A 71 1.99 -3.16 3.71
CA THR A 71 0.54 -3.32 3.54
C THR A 71 0.22 -3.51 2.07
N VAL A 72 -0.71 -4.42 1.77
CA VAL A 72 -1.20 -4.67 0.41
C VAL A 72 -2.71 -4.55 0.43
N ASP A 73 -3.23 -3.46 -0.08
CA ASP A 73 -4.62 -3.04 0.07
C ASP A 73 -5.34 -3.06 -1.28
N THR A 74 -6.60 -3.52 -1.26
CA THR A 74 -7.42 -3.64 -2.47
C THR A 74 -8.59 -2.67 -2.42
N ILE A 75 -8.77 -1.90 -3.50
CA ILE A 75 -9.88 -0.99 -3.72
C ILE A 75 -10.67 -1.48 -4.93
N LEU A 76 -11.97 -1.68 -4.75
CA LEU A 76 -12.89 -1.90 -5.86
C LEU A 76 -13.33 -0.55 -6.45
N PRO A 77 -13.58 -0.49 -7.79
CA PRO A 77 -13.92 0.76 -8.46
C PRO A 77 -15.27 1.32 -8.00
N ALA A 78 -15.43 2.62 -8.15
CA ALA A 78 -16.72 3.28 -8.00
C ALA A 78 -17.73 2.76 -9.00
N THR A 79 -19.01 2.79 -8.62
CA THR A 79 -20.15 2.52 -9.49
C THR A 79 -20.95 3.82 -9.72
N SER A 80 -22.00 3.76 -10.54
CA SER A 80 -22.91 4.90 -10.73
C SER A 80 -23.60 5.37 -9.43
N HIS A 81 -23.63 4.53 -8.39
CA HIS A 81 -24.39 4.78 -7.16
C HIS A 81 -23.54 4.75 -5.89
N GLN A 82 -22.28 4.34 -5.96
CA GLN A 82 -21.43 4.17 -4.79
C GLN A 82 -19.99 4.61 -5.09
N PRO A 83 -19.30 5.24 -4.13
CA PRO A 83 -17.89 5.54 -4.25
C PRO A 83 -17.06 4.26 -4.38
N ALA A 84 -15.79 4.40 -4.70
CA ALA A 84 -14.84 3.30 -4.61
C ALA A 84 -14.87 2.69 -3.21
N ARG A 85 -14.53 1.39 -3.10
CA ARG A 85 -14.61 0.68 -1.82
C ARG A 85 -13.29 0.01 -1.47
N PHE A 86 -12.73 0.37 -0.34
CA PHE A 86 -11.67 -0.42 0.29
C PHE A 86 -12.26 -1.72 0.84
N VAL A 87 -11.82 -2.86 0.34
CA VAL A 87 -12.38 -4.18 0.70
C VAL A 87 -11.46 -4.98 1.63
N GLY A 88 -10.33 -4.41 2.03
CA GLY A 88 -9.38 -5.05 2.91
C GLY A 88 -8.02 -5.29 2.25
N GLY A 89 -7.12 -5.91 2.99
CA GLY A 89 -5.76 -6.14 2.52
C GLY A 89 -4.94 -6.99 3.48
N LEU A 90 -3.64 -7.07 3.21
CA LEU A 90 -2.68 -7.81 4.01
C LEU A 90 -1.77 -6.84 4.77
N ILE A 91 -1.27 -7.30 5.91
CA ILE A 91 -0.19 -6.67 6.66
C ILE A 91 0.87 -7.73 6.91
N LEU A 92 2.10 -7.44 6.54
CA LEU A 92 3.25 -8.31 6.77
C LEU A 92 4.48 -7.48 7.21
N PRO A 93 5.50 -8.08 7.82
CA PRO A 93 6.73 -7.37 8.14
C PRO A 93 7.32 -6.74 6.88
N GLY A 94 7.74 -5.48 6.96
CA GLY A 94 8.41 -4.81 5.84
C GLY A 94 9.75 -5.45 5.48
N PRO A 95 10.31 -5.16 4.30
CA PRO A 95 11.53 -5.81 3.82
C PRO A 95 12.69 -5.68 4.81
N GLN A 96 12.93 -4.48 5.36
CA GLN A 96 13.99 -4.24 6.32
C GLN A 96 13.79 -5.03 7.63
N LEU A 97 12.55 -5.06 8.14
CA LEU A 97 12.22 -5.80 9.34
C LEU A 97 12.44 -7.31 9.16
N MET A 98 12.16 -7.86 7.97
CA MET A 98 12.44 -9.26 7.63
C MET A 98 13.95 -9.53 7.65
N TYR A 99 14.77 -8.63 7.10
CA TYR A 99 16.24 -8.72 7.16
C TYR A 99 16.74 -8.71 8.60
N ASP A 100 16.27 -7.75 9.39
CA ASP A 100 16.70 -7.57 10.78
C ASP A 100 16.33 -8.78 11.65
N ALA A 101 15.12 -9.33 11.46
CA ALA A 101 14.67 -10.51 12.17
C ALA A 101 15.54 -11.74 11.89
N LEU A 102 15.99 -11.93 10.65
CA LEU A 102 16.92 -13.02 10.31
C LEU A 102 18.32 -12.76 10.84
N ALA A 103 18.80 -11.52 10.80
CA ALA A 103 20.10 -11.15 11.31
C ALA A 103 20.22 -11.32 12.84
N LEU A 104 19.17 -11.00 13.59
CA LEU A 104 19.13 -11.15 15.05
C LEU A 104 19.14 -12.62 15.51
N ASN A 105 18.54 -13.52 14.75
CA ASN A 105 18.35 -14.91 15.13
C ASN A 105 19.41 -15.86 14.56
N THR A 106 20.39 -15.36 13.82
CA THR A 106 21.40 -16.19 13.15
C THR A 106 22.79 -15.62 13.34
N ALA A 107 23.53 -16.17 14.31
CA ALA A 107 24.89 -15.72 14.67
C ALA A 107 25.94 -15.78 13.55
N LYS A 108 25.66 -16.45 12.43
CA LYS A 108 26.58 -16.66 11.30
C LYS A 108 26.18 -15.90 10.02
N LEU A 109 25.05 -15.19 10.01
CA LEU A 109 24.66 -14.41 8.84
C LEU A 109 25.43 -13.08 8.88
N GLY A 110 26.45 -12.97 8.06
CA GLY A 110 27.19 -11.71 7.90
C GLY A 110 26.25 -10.57 7.52
N LYS A 111 26.50 -9.38 8.08
CA LYS A 111 25.77 -8.15 7.72
C LYS A 111 25.91 -7.86 6.23
N GLY A 112 24.80 -7.55 5.56
CA GLY A 112 24.77 -7.09 4.17
C GLY A 112 23.66 -7.71 3.33
N ILE A 113 23.16 -6.92 2.39
CA ILE A 113 22.16 -7.31 1.41
C ILE A 113 22.85 -8.09 0.29
N GLY A 114 22.29 -9.25 -0.07
CA GLY A 114 22.75 -10.06 -1.20
C GLY A 114 22.02 -9.67 -2.50
N THR A 115 22.50 -10.20 -3.61
CA THR A 115 21.81 -10.04 -4.91
C THR A 115 20.57 -10.92 -4.95
N ILE A 116 19.47 -10.39 -5.47
CA ILE A 116 18.25 -11.14 -5.73
C ILE A 116 18.48 -11.99 -7.01
N ASN A 117 18.31 -13.30 -6.89
CA ASN A 117 18.49 -14.26 -7.97
C ASN A 117 17.38 -15.31 -7.95
N GLU A 118 17.09 -15.92 -9.08
CA GLU A 118 16.10 -17.02 -9.19
C GLU A 118 16.51 -18.25 -8.37
N PHE A 119 17.80 -18.63 -8.45
CA PHE A 119 18.39 -19.78 -7.75
C PHE A 119 19.64 -19.34 -6.99
N PRO A 120 19.50 -18.70 -5.81
CA PRO A 120 20.65 -18.19 -5.06
C PRO A 120 21.50 -19.33 -4.48
N THR A 121 22.81 -19.24 -4.67
CA THR A 121 23.78 -20.26 -4.23
C THR A 121 24.62 -19.86 -3.02
N ASN A 122 24.27 -18.76 -2.36
CA ASN A 122 24.88 -18.31 -1.10
C ASN A 122 23.83 -17.73 -0.16
N THR A 123 24.10 -17.75 1.15
CA THR A 123 23.14 -17.38 2.19
C THR A 123 22.61 -15.95 2.07
N ARG A 124 23.46 -14.98 1.76
CA ARG A 124 23.04 -13.57 1.63
C ARG A 124 22.03 -13.39 0.48
N SER A 125 22.37 -13.94 -0.68
CA SER A 125 21.47 -13.89 -1.84
C SER A 125 20.19 -14.71 -1.59
N ALA A 126 20.28 -15.84 -0.87
CA ALA A 126 19.10 -16.64 -0.51
C ALA A 126 18.13 -15.85 0.39
N ILE A 127 18.66 -15.10 1.38
CA ILE A 127 17.84 -14.23 2.23
C ILE A 127 17.21 -13.11 1.40
N SER A 128 17.99 -12.38 0.61
CA SER A 128 17.49 -11.29 -0.22
C SER A 128 16.42 -11.76 -1.20
N SER A 129 16.67 -12.88 -1.89
CA SER A 129 15.70 -13.46 -2.83
C SER A 129 14.45 -13.97 -2.12
N GLY A 130 14.58 -14.59 -0.94
CA GLY A 130 13.46 -15.07 -0.14
C GLY A 130 12.55 -13.92 0.34
N ILE A 131 13.14 -12.82 0.82
CA ILE A 131 12.39 -11.62 1.22
C ILE A 131 11.68 -11.01 0.02
N ALA A 132 12.38 -10.83 -1.10
CA ALA A 132 11.79 -10.30 -2.33
C ALA A 132 10.64 -11.18 -2.83
N ALA A 133 10.81 -12.50 -2.83
CA ALA A 133 9.78 -13.45 -3.24
C ALA A 133 8.55 -13.40 -2.31
N ALA A 134 8.74 -13.31 -0.98
CA ALA A 134 7.64 -13.22 -0.02
C ALA A 134 6.83 -11.91 -0.21
N GLN A 135 7.52 -10.78 -0.35
CA GLN A 135 6.90 -9.47 -0.57
C GLN A 135 6.13 -9.43 -1.89
N THR A 136 6.79 -9.78 -2.97
CA THR A 136 6.22 -9.78 -4.32
C THR A 136 5.07 -10.79 -4.45
N GLY A 137 5.22 -11.98 -3.87
CA GLY A 137 4.18 -13.00 -3.85
C GLY A 137 2.91 -12.56 -3.15
N ALA A 138 3.03 -11.84 -2.03
CA ALA A 138 1.87 -11.27 -1.34
C ALA A 138 1.14 -10.22 -2.19
N VAL A 139 1.89 -9.35 -2.88
CA VAL A 139 1.32 -8.35 -3.80
C VAL A 139 0.60 -9.01 -4.96
N LEU A 140 1.26 -9.93 -5.66
CA LEU A 140 0.68 -10.62 -6.82
C LEU A 140 -0.54 -11.47 -6.44
N ARG A 141 -0.53 -12.10 -5.26
CA ARG A 141 -1.70 -12.81 -4.75
C ARG A 141 -2.93 -11.90 -4.65
N GLN A 142 -2.80 -10.71 -4.05
CA GLN A 142 -3.92 -9.77 -3.92
C GLN A 142 -4.34 -9.23 -5.29
N TRP A 143 -3.39 -8.95 -6.15
CA TRP A 143 -3.67 -8.52 -7.51
C TRP A 143 -4.47 -9.57 -8.29
N GLN A 144 -4.06 -10.85 -8.21
CA GLN A 144 -4.77 -11.97 -8.85
C GLN A 144 -6.19 -12.14 -8.32
N LEU A 145 -6.39 -12.04 -6.98
CA LEU A 145 -7.71 -12.13 -6.37
C LEU A 145 -8.64 -11.01 -6.85
N ALA A 146 -8.14 -9.78 -6.90
CA ALA A 146 -8.90 -8.64 -7.40
C ALA A 146 -9.22 -8.78 -8.90
N GLN A 147 -8.29 -9.29 -9.70
CA GLN A 147 -8.48 -9.58 -11.11
C GLN A 147 -9.54 -10.67 -11.33
N GLN A 148 -9.50 -11.75 -10.54
CA GLN A 148 -10.47 -12.83 -10.61
C GLN A 148 -11.88 -12.39 -10.20
N ASP A 149 -11.99 -11.56 -9.15
CA ASP A 149 -13.27 -11.05 -8.67
C ASP A 149 -13.93 -10.10 -9.66
N GLN A 150 -13.17 -9.17 -10.23
CA GLN A 150 -13.68 -8.12 -11.10
C GLN A 150 -13.56 -8.44 -12.60
N GLN A 151 -12.90 -9.53 -12.96
CA GLN A 151 -12.61 -9.93 -14.35
C GLN A 151 -11.90 -8.84 -15.19
N VAL A 152 -11.24 -7.92 -14.51
CA VAL A 152 -10.47 -6.80 -15.09
C VAL A 152 -9.13 -6.70 -14.37
N ALA A 153 -8.05 -6.43 -15.12
CA ALA A 153 -6.73 -6.27 -14.56
C ALA A 153 -6.66 -5.09 -13.58
N PRO A 154 -6.33 -5.33 -12.29
CA PRO A 154 -6.16 -4.25 -11.34
C PRO A 154 -4.99 -3.33 -11.69
N LEU A 155 -5.13 -2.05 -11.42
CA LEU A 155 -3.99 -1.13 -11.38
C LEU A 155 -3.11 -1.48 -10.18
N LEU A 156 -1.80 -1.62 -10.39
CA LEU A 156 -0.84 -1.79 -9.30
C LEU A 156 -0.14 -0.46 -9.01
N VAL A 157 -0.28 0.01 -7.78
CA VAL A 157 0.40 1.21 -7.27
C VAL A 157 1.29 0.81 -6.10
N TYR A 158 2.52 1.33 -6.05
CA TYR A 158 3.44 1.04 -4.97
C TYR A 158 4.07 2.32 -4.39
N SER A 159 4.40 2.27 -3.10
CA SER A 159 4.93 3.37 -2.31
C SER A 159 5.85 2.88 -1.19
N GLY A 160 6.41 3.81 -0.44
CA GLY A 160 7.17 3.54 0.79
C GLY A 160 8.66 3.36 0.57
N GLY A 161 9.45 3.74 1.59
CA GLY A 161 10.93 3.78 1.51
C GLY A 161 11.59 2.41 1.36
N GLY A 162 10.92 1.31 1.76
CA GLY A 162 11.41 -0.06 1.57
C GLY A 162 11.27 -0.58 0.14
N ALA A 163 10.59 0.15 -0.75
CA ALA A 163 10.36 -0.25 -2.14
C ALA A 163 11.66 -0.50 -2.91
N GLU A 164 12.70 0.27 -2.67
CA GLU A 164 13.99 0.14 -3.38
C GLU A 164 14.62 -1.27 -3.24
N LEU A 165 14.37 -1.96 -2.12
CA LEU A 165 14.86 -3.31 -1.89
C LEU A 165 14.12 -4.36 -2.75
N ILE A 166 12.90 -4.08 -3.18
CA ILE A 166 11.97 -5.04 -3.77
C ILE A 166 11.56 -4.68 -5.19
N LYS A 167 11.67 -3.39 -5.55
CA LYS A 167 11.15 -2.81 -6.80
C LYS A 167 11.51 -3.60 -8.06
N ALA A 168 12.77 -3.95 -8.20
CA ALA A 168 13.23 -4.66 -9.42
C ALA A 168 12.50 -6.02 -9.57
N GLU A 169 12.39 -6.78 -8.49
CA GLU A 169 11.70 -8.07 -8.46
C GLU A 169 10.19 -7.90 -8.64
N LEU A 170 9.59 -6.91 -7.95
CA LEU A 170 8.17 -6.62 -8.10
C LEU A 170 7.81 -6.32 -9.56
N LEU A 171 8.55 -5.41 -10.21
CA LEU A 171 8.25 -5.02 -11.59
C LEU A 171 8.48 -6.16 -12.58
N ARG A 172 9.53 -6.98 -12.34
CA ARG A 172 9.80 -8.18 -13.15
C ARG A 172 8.65 -9.18 -13.05
N ALA A 173 8.26 -9.53 -11.83
CA ALA A 173 7.23 -10.54 -11.58
C ALA A 173 5.83 -10.03 -11.99
N TYR A 174 5.55 -8.74 -11.82
CA TYR A 174 4.30 -8.13 -12.31
C TYR A 174 4.19 -8.22 -13.84
N ARG A 175 5.27 -7.90 -14.55
CA ARG A 175 5.30 -8.04 -16.02
C ARG A 175 5.05 -9.48 -16.44
N GLN A 176 5.74 -10.44 -15.82
CA GLN A 176 5.51 -11.88 -16.10
C GLN A 176 4.04 -12.28 -15.83
N GLN A 177 3.41 -11.73 -14.80
CA GLN A 177 2.00 -11.98 -14.51
C GLN A 177 1.09 -11.47 -15.63
N LEU A 178 1.35 -10.28 -16.17
CA LEU A 178 0.60 -9.71 -17.30
C LEU A 178 0.77 -10.58 -18.56
N ASP A 179 2.01 -10.96 -18.86
CA ASP A 179 2.33 -11.82 -20.01
C ASP A 179 1.62 -13.18 -19.93
N LEU A 180 1.61 -13.82 -18.75
CA LEU A 180 0.92 -15.11 -18.53
C LEU A 180 -0.59 -15.02 -18.74
N LEU A 181 -1.19 -13.88 -18.51
CA LEU A 181 -2.62 -13.63 -18.70
C LEU A 181 -2.95 -13.02 -20.05
N ASN A 182 -1.97 -12.86 -20.95
CA ASN A 182 -2.09 -12.17 -22.24
C ASN A 182 -2.73 -10.77 -22.10
N LEU A 183 -2.34 -10.04 -21.06
CA LEU A 183 -2.76 -8.66 -20.81
C LEU A 183 -1.73 -7.69 -21.41
N ASP A 184 -2.22 -6.50 -21.77
CA ASP A 184 -1.35 -5.45 -22.30
C ASP A 184 -0.26 -5.09 -21.29
N PRO A 185 0.98 -4.85 -21.74
CA PRO A 185 2.06 -4.43 -20.87
C PRO A 185 1.74 -3.12 -20.16
N GLU A 186 1.62 -3.17 -18.87
CA GLU A 186 1.41 -1.99 -18.02
C GLU A 186 2.48 -1.94 -16.93
N SER A 187 2.95 -0.75 -16.61
CA SER A 187 3.89 -0.55 -15.52
C SER A 187 3.14 -0.29 -14.21
N ALA A 188 3.59 -0.91 -13.13
CA ALA A 188 3.15 -0.49 -11.80
C ALA A 188 3.54 0.98 -11.56
N LEU A 189 2.65 1.74 -10.92
CA LEU A 189 2.81 3.16 -10.70
C LEU A 189 3.49 3.44 -9.36
N TRP A 190 4.55 4.23 -9.36
CA TRP A 190 5.16 4.74 -8.15
C TRP A 190 4.44 6.00 -7.66
N GLN A 191 4.04 5.99 -6.37
CA GLN A 191 3.50 7.18 -5.72
C GLN A 191 4.28 7.44 -4.41
N PRO A 192 5.04 8.54 -4.34
CA PRO A 192 5.98 8.76 -3.23
C PRO A 192 5.30 9.14 -1.93
N THR A 193 4.19 9.87 -1.98
CA THR A 193 3.57 10.52 -0.80
C THR A 193 2.07 10.32 -0.69
N PRO A 194 1.54 9.08 -0.83
CA PRO A 194 0.09 8.88 -0.87
C PRO A 194 -0.63 9.36 0.39
N VAL A 195 -0.02 9.25 1.57
CA VAL A 195 -0.61 9.74 2.83
C VAL A 195 -0.76 11.26 2.81
N LEU A 196 0.25 12.00 2.34
CA LEU A 196 0.18 13.45 2.24
C LEU A 196 -0.82 13.90 1.16
N ASP A 197 -0.91 13.18 0.05
CA ASP A 197 -1.89 13.43 -1.00
C ASP A 197 -3.32 13.24 -0.47
N GLY A 198 -3.55 12.20 0.34
CA GLY A 198 -4.81 11.94 1.02
C GLY A 198 -5.16 13.01 2.06
N LEU A 199 -4.17 13.45 2.85
CA LEU A 199 -4.34 14.56 3.79
C LEU A 199 -4.72 15.85 3.06
N ALA A 200 -4.02 16.18 1.98
CA ALA A 200 -4.31 17.37 1.16
C ALA A 200 -5.74 17.31 0.59
N TYR A 201 -6.15 16.15 0.08
CA TYR A 201 -7.52 15.95 -0.38
C TYR A 201 -8.53 16.18 0.75
N MET A 202 -8.37 15.51 1.89
CA MET A 202 -9.28 15.61 3.03
C MET A 202 -9.34 17.03 3.63
N ALA A 203 -8.26 17.79 3.53
CA ALA A 203 -8.24 19.19 3.95
C ALA A 203 -9.13 20.10 3.10
N THR A 204 -9.37 19.72 1.83
CA THR A 204 -10.26 20.48 0.92
C THR A 204 -11.74 20.11 1.11
N GLN A 205 -12.03 19.00 1.78
CA GLN A 205 -13.42 18.58 2.04
C GLN A 205 -13.98 19.36 3.22
N LYS A 206 -15.12 20.01 3.02
CA LYS A 206 -15.85 20.65 4.12
C LYS A 206 -16.31 19.58 5.10
N GLU A 207 -16.23 19.85 6.39
CA GLU A 207 -16.89 19.03 7.37
C GLU A 207 -18.39 18.97 7.03
N GLN A 208 -18.89 17.76 6.80
CA GLN A 208 -20.32 17.54 6.81
C GLN A 208 -20.73 17.62 8.29
N THR A 209 -21.07 18.82 8.73
CA THR A 209 -21.81 19.00 10.00
C THR A 209 -23.19 18.43 9.78
N ASP A 210 -23.49 17.34 10.51
CA ASP A 210 -24.85 16.81 10.69
C ASP A 210 -25.75 17.87 11.35
#